data_8691f9ee69a57c94f8f4732eff6d4de5
#
_entry.id   8691f9ee69a57c94f8f4732eff6d4de5
#
_cell.length_a   1.000
_cell.length_b   1.000
_cell.length_c   1.000
_cell.angle_alpha   90.00
_cell.angle_beta   90.00
_cell.angle_gamma   90.00
#
_symmetry.space_group_name_H-M   'P 1'
#
loop_
_entity.id
_entity.type
_entity.pdbx_description
1 polymer ?
#
loop_
_entity_poly.entity_id
_entity_poly.type
_entity_poly.pdbx_seq_one_letter_code
_entity_poly.pdbx_strand_id
1 'polypeptide(L)'
;MKIGKVDTFIVKLPYSTGGRGNIGNMDWSTLDYVLIRIETEDGMVGWGDAFGYGGIARAVKAMVAHRIAPSLIGKDASAIAQLSHFLQQGNHLLGRYGITMFAISGIDIALWD
;
A
#
# COMPACT_ATOMS: atom_id res chain seq x y z
N MET A 1 15.88 10.82 -9.50
CA MET A 1 14.45 10.87 -9.07
C MET A 1 14.29 10.31 -7.66
N LYS A 2 14.61 11.12 -6.66
CA LYS A 2 14.57 10.67 -5.27
C LYS A 2 13.18 10.82 -4.67
N ILE A 3 12.76 9.82 -3.92
CA ILE A 3 11.50 9.86 -3.18
C ILE A 3 11.65 10.86 -2.04
N GLY A 4 10.79 11.88 -2.02
CA GLY A 4 10.79 12.91 -0.99
C GLY A 4 9.69 12.75 0.03
N LYS A 5 8.56 12.16 -0.37
CA LYS A 5 7.39 12.02 0.50
C LYS A 5 6.56 10.80 0.12
N VAL A 6 6.05 10.12 1.13
CA VAL A 6 5.09 9.01 0.96
C VAL A 6 3.93 9.26 1.90
N ASP A 7 2.74 9.49 1.36
CA ASP A 7 1.50 9.66 2.10
C ASP A 7 0.59 8.47 1.90
N THR A 8 -0.28 8.22 2.86
CA THR A 8 -1.25 7.13 2.78
C THR A 8 -2.57 7.55 3.40
N PHE A 9 -3.67 7.11 2.76
CA PHE A 9 -5.04 7.47 3.12
C PHE A 9 -5.95 6.26 3.04
N ILE A 10 -6.95 6.19 3.91
CA ILE A 10 -7.99 5.17 3.81
C ILE A 10 -9.22 5.78 3.18
N VAL A 11 -9.73 5.15 2.12
CA VAL A 11 -10.99 5.51 1.46
C VAL A 11 -11.95 4.35 1.58
N LYS A 12 -13.12 4.61 2.13
CA LYS A 12 -14.18 3.61 2.29
C LYS A 12 -15.21 3.79 1.19
N LEU A 13 -15.41 2.75 0.38
CA LEU A 13 -16.33 2.80 -0.74
C LEU A 13 -17.46 1.78 -0.54
N PRO A 14 -18.71 2.14 -0.89
CA PRO A 14 -19.80 1.17 -0.97
C PRO A 14 -19.47 0.10 -2.00
N TYR A 15 -19.76 -1.15 -1.68
CA TYR A 15 -19.45 -2.28 -2.54
C TYR A 15 -20.62 -3.25 -2.56
N SER A 16 -20.92 -3.81 -3.73
CA SER A 16 -21.94 -4.83 -3.88
C SER A 16 -21.35 -6.04 -4.59
N THR A 17 -21.56 -7.21 -4.01
CA THR A 17 -21.19 -8.50 -4.62
C THR A 17 -22.28 -9.04 -5.53
N GLY A 18 -23.39 -8.30 -5.71
CA GLY A 18 -24.56 -8.75 -6.48
C GLY A 18 -25.44 -9.76 -5.73
N GLY A 19 -25.19 -10.00 -4.46
CA GLY A 19 -25.94 -10.92 -3.63
C GLY A 19 -25.84 -10.54 -2.16
N ARG A 20 -25.48 -11.51 -1.31
CA ARG A 20 -25.27 -11.24 0.11
C ARG A 20 -24.08 -10.31 0.33
N GLY A 21 -24.22 -9.35 1.23
CA GLY A 21 -23.15 -8.45 1.62
C GLY A 21 -22.07 -9.11 2.49
N ASN A 22 -22.22 -10.41 2.82
CA ASN A 22 -21.31 -11.14 3.69
C ASN A 22 -20.70 -12.33 2.98
N ILE A 23 -19.41 -12.54 3.19
CA ILE A 23 -18.70 -13.75 2.76
C ILE A 23 -18.04 -14.33 4.01
N GLY A 24 -18.46 -15.56 4.37
CA GLY A 24 -18.07 -16.14 5.64
C GLY A 24 -18.57 -15.29 6.80
N ASN A 25 -17.68 -14.90 7.68
CA ASN A 25 -17.99 -14.04 8.85
C ASN A 25 -17.69 -12.56 8.60
N MET A 26 -17.42 -12.18 7.34
CA MET A 26 -16.98 -10.81 7.01
C MET A 26 -18.08 -10.08 6.26
N ASP A 27 -18.28 -8.82 6.62
CA ASP A 27 -19.17 -7.91 5.91
C ASP A 27 -18.44 -7.32 4.70
N TRP A 28 -18.99 -7.50 3.51
CA TRP A 28 -18.48 -6.99 2.25
C TRP A 28 -19.36 -5.88 1.66
N SER A 29 -20.17 -5.23 2.48
CA SER A 29 -21.01 -4.11 2.04
C SER A 29 -20.19 -2.85 1.74
N THR A 30 -19.01 -2.73 2.32
CA THR A 30 -18.05 -1.66 2.04
C THR A 30 -16.67 -2.25 1.80
N LEU A 31 -15.89 -1.58 0.96
CA LEU A 31 -14.50 -1.95 0.72
C LEU A 31 -13.61 -0.76 1.06
N ASP A 32 -12.62 -1.01 1.91
CA ASP A 32 -11.66 -0.01 2.29
C ASP A 32 -10.46 -0.10 1.36
N TYR A 33 -10.10 1.00 0.70
CA TYR A 33 -8.88 1.12 -0.08
C TYR A 33 -7.85 1.92 0.69
N VAL A 34 -6.62 1.43 0.70
CA VAL A 34 -5.49 2.18 1.24
C VAL A 34 -4.80 2.86 0.06
N LEU A 35 -5.01 4.15 -0.10
CA LEU A 35 -4.34 4.92 -1.14
C LEU A 35 -2.94 5.30 -0.70
N ILE A 36 -2.01 5.24 -1.64
CA ILE A 36 -0.60 5.59 -1.42
C ILE A 36 -0.21 6.62 -2.46
N ARG A 37 0.37 7.72 -1.99
CA ARG A 37 0.87 8.79 -2.85
C ARG A 37 2.36 8.92 -2.62
N ILE A 38 3.13 8.72 -3.67
CA ILE A 38 4.58 8.92 -3.64
C ILE A 38 4.90 10.19 -4.41
N GLU A 39 5.68 11.06 -3.81
CA GLU A 39 6.16 12.28 -4.44
C GLU A 39 7.68 12.31 -4.44
N THR A 40 8.26 12.58 -5.59
CA THR A 40 9.70 12.76 -5.72
C THR A 40 10.12 14.19 -5.35
N GLU A 41 11.41 14.38 -5.06
CA GLU A 41 11.93 15.71 -4.71
C GLU A 41 11.78 16.72 -5.84
N ASP A 42 11.71 16.25 -7.09
CA ASP A 42 11.49 17.11 -8.26
C ASP A 42 10.00 17.27 -8.63
N GLY A 43 9.09 16.80 -7.79
CA GLY A 43 7.66 17.10 -7.89
C GLY A 43 6.83 16.09 -8.69
N MET A 44 7.38 14.98 -9.14
CA MET A 44 6.60 13.92 -9.78
C MET A 44 5.78 13.17 -8.73
N VAL A 45 4.56 12.81 -9.08
CA VAL A 45 3.62 12.14 -8.17
C VAL A 45 3.11 10.85 -8.82
N GLY A 46 3.13 9.77 -8.05
CA GLY A 46 2.49 8.51 -8.43
C GLY A 46 1.51 8.07 -7.36
N TRP A 47 0.43 7.43 -7.79
CA TRP A 47 -0.62 6.90 -6.92
C TRP A 47 -0.73 5.39 -7.06
N GLY A 48 -0.93 4.72 -5.93
CA GLY A 48 -1.22 3.30 -5.88
C GLY A 48 -2.29 3.02 -4.84
N ASP A 49 -2.79 1.80 -4.83
CA ASP A 49 -3.72 1.35 -3.82
C ASP A 49 -3.34 -0.01 -3.28
N ALA A 50 -3.64 -0.23 -2.03
CA ALA A 50 -3.45 -1.51 -1.36
C ALA A 50 -4.78 -2.04 -0.87
N PHE A 51 -4.91 -3.36 -0.89
CA PHE A 51 -6.12 -4.05 -0.44
C PHE A 51 -6.28 -3.91 1.07
N GLY A 52 -7.51 -3.65 1.50
CA GLY A 52 -7.88 -3.65 2.91
C GLY A 52 -9.37 -3.96 3.06
N TYR A 53 -9.72 -4.84 4.00
CA TYR A 53 -11.10 -5.19 4.30
C TYR A 53 -11.23 -5.49 5.79
N GLY A 54 -12.43 -5.38 6.30
CA GLY A 54 -12.72 -5.80 7.67
C GLY A 54 -11.82 -5.18 8.73
N GLY A 55 -11.41 -3.92 8.57
CA GLY A 55 -10.51 -3.24 9.50
C GLY A 55 -9.02 -3.41 9.20
N ILE A 56 -8.66 -4.29 8.25
CA ILE A 56 -7.26 -4.54 7.89
C ILE A 56 -6.61 -3.30 7.26
N ALA A 57 -7.40 -2.43 6.64
CA ALA A 57 -6.89 -1.19 6.04
C ALA A 57 -6.05 -0.36 7.01
N ARG A 58 -6.44 -0.29 8.28
CA ARG A 58 -5.66 0.42 9.30
C ARG A 58 -4.29 -0.18 9.52
N ALA A 59 -4.21 -1.52 9.52
CA ALA A 59 -2.94 -2.23 9.66
C ALA A 59 -2.04 -2.01 8.44
N VAL A 60 -2.61 -2.07 7.23
CA VAL A 60 -1.88 -1.81 5.99
C VAL A 60 -1.37 -0.37 5.97
N LYS A 61 -2.22 0.59 6.30
CA LYS A 61 -1.83 2.00 6.40
C LYS A 61 -0.68 2.21 7.39
N ALA A 62 -0.77 1.60 8.57
CA ALA A 62 0.29 1.71 9.58
C ALA A 62 1.60 1.10 9.08
N MET A 63 1.54 -0.03 8.40
CA MET A 63 2.70 -0.66 7.79
C MET A 63 3.39 0.27 6.77
N VAL A 64 2.61 0.91 5.92
CA VAL A 64 3.13 1.89 4.96
C VAL A 64 3.72 3.09 5.68
N ALA A 65 2.97 3.72 6.57
CA ALA A 65 3.35 4.99 7.18
C ALA A 65 4.54 4.86 8.13
N HIS A 66 4.58 3.80 8.94
CA HIS A 66 5.53 3.70 10.04
C HIS A 66 6.75 2.83 9.72
N ARG A 67 6.65 1.93 8.76
CA ARG A 67 7.75 1.02 8.44
C ARG A 67 8.29 1.22 7.03
N ILE A 68 7.44 1.21 6.02
CA ILE A 68 7.86 1.23 4.62
C ILE A 68 8.28 2.63 4.18
N ALA A 69 7.43 3.64 4.41
CA ALA A 69 7.71 5.00 3.98
C ALA A 69 9.05 5.55 4.48
N PRO A 70 9.41 5.41 5.77
CA PRO A 70 10.71 5.89 6.24
C PRO A 70 11.89 5.24 5.53
N SER A 71 11.77 3.99 5.11
CA SER A 71 12.83 3.26 4.42
C SER A 71 13.01 3.67 2.96
N LEU A 72 12.00 4.33 2.38
CA LEU A 72 12.01 4.73 0.97
C LEU A 72 12.52 6.14 0.74
N ILE A 73 12.43 7.01 1.73
CA ILE A 73 12.83 8.42 1.57
C ILE A 73 14.30 8.51 1.13
N GLY A 74 14.55 9.29 0.08
CA GLY A 74 15.88 9.47 -0.47
C GLY A 74 16.31 8.40 -1.49
N LYS A 75 15.51 7.36 -1.68
CA LYS A 75 15.82 6.33 -2.68
C LYS A 75 15.33 6.73 -4.06
N ASP A 76 15.91 6.11 -5.08
CA ASP A 76 15.58 6.41 -6.47
C ASP A 76 14.24 5.74 -6.86
N ALA A 77 13.23 6.55 -7.13
CA ALA A 77 11.90 6.10 -7.51
C ALA A 77 11.88 5.32 -8.83
N SER A 78 12.86 5.53 -9.71
CA SER A 78 12.93 4.81 -10.99
C SER A 78 13.47 3.39 -10.86
N ALA A 79 14.11 3.05 -9.75
CA ALA A 79 14.68 1.72 -9.51
C ALA A 79 13.63 0.75 -8.94
N ILE A 80 12.52 0.56 -9.64
CA ILE A 80 11.32 -0.12 -9.14
C ILE A 80 11.61 -1.56 -8.73
N ALA A 81 12.26 -2.34 -9.58
CA ALA A 81 12.58 -3.74 -9.28
C ALA A 81 13.51 -3.86 -8.08
N GLN A 82 14.48 -2.99 -7.95
CA GLN A 82 15.41 -2.97 -6.83
C GLN A 82 14.70 -2.59 -5.53
N LEU A 83 13.77 -1.63 -5.59
CA LEU A 83 12.98 -1.22 -4.43
C LEU A 83 12.04 -2.34 -3.97
N SER A 84 11.38 -3.03 -4.90
CA SER A 84 10.55 -4.18 -4.57
C SER A 84 11.36 -5.26 -3.84
N HIS A 85 12.52 -5.59 -4.35
CA HIS A 85 13.42 -6.58 -3.73
C HIS A 85 13.89 -6.12 -2.35
N PHE A 86 14.28 -4.87 -2.23
CA PHE A 86 14.70 -4.25 -0.98
C PHE A 86 13.59 -4.34 0.09
N LEU A 87 12.35 -4.01 -0.28
CA LEU A 87 11.23 -4.07 0.65
C LEU A 87 10.90 -5.50 1.07
N GLN A 88 10.95 -6.44 0.15
CA GLN A 88 10.68 -7.84 0.47
C GLN A 88 11.76 -8.43 1.38
N GLN A 89 13.02 -8.14 1.13
CA GLN A 89 14.12 -8.57 2.00
C GLN A 89 14.05 -7.91 3.38
N GLY A 90 13.81 -6.62 3.43
CA GLY A 90 13.75 -5.87 4.69
C GLY A 90 12.60 -6.29 5.59
N ASN A 91 11.56 -6.90 5.02
CA ASN A 91 10.39 -7.39 5.74
C ASN A 91 10.29 -8.91 5.78
N HIS A 92 11.40 -9.60 5.56
CA HIS A 92 11.45 -11.06 5.49
C HIS A 92 10.88 -11.74 6.75
N LEU A 93 11.18 -11.21 7.93
CA LEU A 93 10.68 -11.76 9.19
C LEU A 93 9.16 -11.66 9.34
N LEU A 94 8.53 -10.75 8.61
CA LEU A 94 7.07 -10.57 8.64
C LEU A 94 6.37 -11.47 7.62
N GLY A 95 7.14 -12.20 6.81
CA GLY A 95 6.63 -13.05 5.75
C GLY A 95 6.33 -12.29 4.46
N ARG A 96 6.00 -13.05 3.41
CA ARG A 96 5.69 -12.49 2.09
C ARG A 96 4.23 -12.73 1.73
N TYR A 97 3.35 -12.56 2.70
CA TYR A 97 1.90 -12.73 2.59
C TYR A 97 1.18 -11.59 3.29
N GLY A 98 -0.12 -11.52 3.05
CA GLY A 98 -1.06 -10.74 3.83
C GLY A 98 -0.70 -9.27 3.89
N ILE A 99 -0.82 -8.67 5.07
CA ILE A 99 -0.69 -7.23 5.29
C ILE A 99 0.62 -6.66 4.75
N THR A 100 1.72 -7.35 4.95
CA THR A 100 3.04 -6.92 4.46
C THR A 100 3.03 -6.80 2.94
N MET A 101 2.54 -7.81 2.23
CA MET A 101 2.51 -7.81 0.77
C MET A 101 1.45 -6.86 0.22
N PHE A 102 0.33 -6.66 0.91
CA PHE A 102 -0.65 -5.65 0.52
C PHE A 102 -0.01 -4.26 0.52
N ALA A 103 0.74 -3.94 1.56
CA ALA A 103 1.44 -2.66 1.66
C ALA A 103 2.51 -2.51 0.57
N ILE A 104 3.35 -3.52 0.37
CA ILE A 104 4.40 -3.51 -0.66
C ILE A 104 3.79 -3.40 -2.06
N SER A 105 2.70 -4.12 -2.32
CA SER A 105 1.99 -4.06 -3.60
C SER A 105 1.49 -2.65 -3.90
N GLY A 106 0.91 -1.97 -2.92
CA GLY A 106 0.44 -0.59 -3.09
C GLY A 106 1.58 0.39 -3.40
N ILE A 107 2.72 0.22 -2.76
CA ILE A 107 3.94 0.99 -3.06
C ILE A 107 4.41 0.72 -4.49
N ASP A 108 4.44 -0.55 -4.89
CA ASP A 108 4.89 -0.93 -6.24
C ASP A 108 4.01 -0.29 -7.31
N ILE A 109 2.69 -0.33 -7.13
CA ILE A 109 1.74 0.32 -8.04
C ILE A 109 2.01 1.82 -8.13
N ALA A 110 2.22 2.49 -7.00
CA ALA A 110 2.50 3.92 -6.97
C ALA A 110 3.82 4.27 -7.70
N LEU A 111 4.83 3.42 -7.60
CA LEU A 111 6.10 3.62 -8.29
C LEU A 111 5.94 3.46 -9.81
N TRP A 112 5.09 2.53 -10.26
CA TRP A 112 4.83 2.33 -11.69
C TRP A 112 3.95 3.43 -12.29
N ASP A 113 3.14 4.09 -11.48
CA ASP A 113 2.29 5.19 -11.93
C ASP A 113 3.14 6.43 -12.25
#